data_a95a1707235b84636d34d43e7f4d19cd
#
_entry.id   a95a1707235b84636d34d43e7f4d19cd
#
_cell.length_a   1.000
_cell.length_b   1.000
_cell.length_c   1.000
_cell.angle_alpha   90.00
_cell.angle_beta   90.00
_cell.angle_gamma   90.00
#
_symmetry.space_group_name_H-M   'P 1'
#
loop_
_entity.id
_entity.type
_entity.pdbx_description
1 polymer ?
#
loop_
_entity_poly.entity_id
_entity_poly.type
_entity_poly.pdbx_seq_one_letter_code
_entity_poly.pdbx_strand_id
1 'polypeptide(L)'
;IVSTFQKIIVLEDDLVPFPYFLSYMNAALDMYENETNVACISAYVYPVKSKLPETFFIQGADCWGWATWQRAWNCFEADGKKLLEHIESNALQKKFDFDFTYPYVQMLKDQINHKNERLKAFSACCFDFLWIIFAALK
;
A
#
# COMPACT_ATOMS: atom_id res chain seq x y z
N ILE A 1 -5.86 -2.53 16.63
CA ILE A 1 -6.69 -3.56 15.96
C ILE A 1 -5.78 -4.63 15.36
N VAL A 2 -4.86 -4.31 14.43
CA VAL A 2 -4.00 -5.30 13.79
C VAL A 2 -3.12 -6.07 14.78
N SER A 3 -2.68 -5.43 15.87
CA SER A 3 -1.92 -6.07 16.95
C SER A 3 -2.72 -7.12 17.70
N THR A 4 -4.03 -6.97 17.76
CA THR A 4 -4.93 -7.89 18.47
C THR A 4 -5.34 -9.08 17.59
N PHE A 5 -5.63 -8.80 16.32
CA PHE A 5 -6.21 -9.77 15.39
C PHE A 5 -5.22 -10.31 14.36
N GLN A 6 -3.96 -9.86 14.38
CA GLN A 6 -2.85 -10.26 13.51
C GLN A 6 -3.01 -9.88 12.02
N LYS A 7 -4.23 -9.70 11.54
CA LYS A 7 -4.57 -9.27 10.19
C LYS A 7 -5.80 -8.38 10.21
N ILE A 8 -5.93 -7.51 9.21
CA ILE A 8 -7.03 -6.54 9.11
C ILE A 8 -7.39 -6.31 7.64
N ILE A 9 -8.68 -6.14 7.38
CA ILE A 9 -9.22 -5.59 6.14
C ILE A 9 -9.71 -4.18 6.44
N VAL A 10 -9.31 -3.22 5.62
CA VAL A 10 -9.67 -1.80 5.76
C VAL A 10 -10.47 -1.37 4.55
N LEU A 11 -11.62 -0.76 4.81
CA LEU A 11 -12.50 -0.20 3.80
C LEU A 11 -12.88 1.22 4.24
N GLU A 12 -12.85 2.20 3.33
CA GLU A 12 -13.33 3.54 3.59
C GLU A 12 -14.87 3.58 3.56
N ASP A 13 -15.48 4.53 4.26
CA ASP A 13 -16.93 4.59 4.48
C ASP A 13 -17.72 5.01 3.23
N ASP A 14 -17.07 5.58 2.23
CA ASP A 14 -17.63 5.97 0.94
C ASP A 14 -17.45 4.92 -0.17
N LEU A 15 -16.85 3.76 0.14
CA LEU A 15 -16.64 2.68 -0.82
C LEU A 15 -17.80 1.67 -0.80
N VAL A 16 -18.26 1.29 -1.97
CA VAL A 16 -19.23 0.20 -2.16
C VAL A 16 -18.50 -1.02 -2.73
N PRO A 17 -18.18 -2.02 -1.89
CA PRO A 17 -17.45 -3.18 -2.35
C PRO A 17 -18.29 -4.10 -3.22
N PHE A 18 -17.63 -4.80 -4.16
CA PHE A 18 -18.26 -5.85 -4.94
C PHE A 18 -18.61 -7.05 -4.04
N PRO A 19 -19.64 -7.87 -4.38
CA PRO A 19 -20.10 -8.97 -3.51
C PRO A 19 -19.03 -9.96 -3.06
N TYR A 20 -18.00 -10.18 -3.86
CA TYR A 20 -16.88 -11.11 -3.56
C TYR A 20 -15.69 -10.48 -2.85
N PHE A 21 -15.75 -9.20 -2.51
CA PHE A 21 -14.66 -8.46 -1.87
C PHE A 21 -14.10 -9.18 -0.63
N LEU A 22 -14.95 -9.51 0.34
CA LEU A 22 -14.51 -10.14 1.58
C LEU A 22 -13.96 -11.55 1.38
N SER A 23 -14.55 -12.34 0.47
CA SER A 23 -14.04 -13.67 0.18
C SER A 23 -12.66 -13.61 -0.49
N TYR A 24 -12.45 -12.68 -1.42
CA TYR A 24 -11.16 -12.42 -2.03
C TYR A 24 -10.11 -12.00 -1.00
N MET A 25 -10.44 -11.00 -0.16
CA MET A 25 -9.52 -10.48 0.85
C MET A 25 -9.08 -11.56 1.85
N ASN A 26 -10.03 -12.35 2.36
CA ASN A 26 -9.72 -13.42 3.29
C ASN A 26 -8.88 -14.52 2.65
N ALA A 27 -9.24 -14.97 1.45
CA ALA A 27 -8.49 -16.00 0.73
C ALA A 27 -7.04 -15.54 0.45
N ALA A 28 -6.86 -14.27 0.05
CA ALA A 28 -5.53 -13.73 -0.20
C ALA A 28 -4.73 -13.55 1.11
N LEU A 29 -5.37 -13.09 2.19
CA LEU A 29 -4.73 -12.99 3.51
C LEU A 29 -4.25 -14.35 4.02
N ASP A 30 -5.02 -15.42 3.81
CA ASP A 30 -4.65 -16.77 4.22
C ASP A 30 -3.55 -17.34 3.31
N MET A 31 -3.66 -17.14 2.00
CA MET A 31 -2.70 -17.65 1.00
C MET A 31 -1.29 -17.05 1.19
N TYR A 32 -1.20 -15.76 1.49
CA TYR A 32 0.07 -15.02 1.58
C TYR A 32 0.51 -14.70 3.01
N GLU A 33 -0.08 -15.37 4.02
CA GLU A 33 0.22 -15.10 5.43
C GLU A 33 1.71 -15.17 5.76
N ASN A 34 2.42 -16.14 5.19
CA ASN A 34 3.84 -16.39 5.44
C ASN A 34 4.78 -15.80 4.37
N GLU A 35 4.23 -15.14 3.35
CA GLU A 35 5.02 -14.55 2.27
C GLU A 35 5.52 -13.16 2.67
N THR A 36 6.74 -13.09 3.20
CA THR A 36 7.31 -11.84 3.74
C THR A 36 7.48 -10.73 2.70
N ASN A 37 7.56 -11.08 1.41
CA ASN A 37 7.64 -10.13 0.31
C ASN A 37 6.28 -9.50 -0.04
N VAL A 38 5.18 -9.99 0.53
CA VAL A 38 3.83 -9.44 0.32
C VAL A 38 3.41 -8.65 1.54
N ALA A 39 3.21 -7.35 1.40
CA ALA A 39 2.84 -6.46 2.50
C ALA A 39 1.36 -6.23 2.64
N CYS A 40 0.65 -6.14 1.55
CA CYS A 40 -0.79 -5.91 1.59
C CYS A 40 -1.49 -6.53 0.38
N ILE A 41 -2.80 -6.64 0.50
CA ILE A 41 -3.72 -7.03 -0.55
C ILE A 41 -4.52 -5.79 -0.93
N SER A 42 -4.75 -5.54 -2.21
CA SER A 42 -5.63 -4.48 -2.69
C SER A 42 -6.74 -5.06 -3.55
N ALA A 43 -7.93 -4.50 -3.45
CA ALA A 43 -9.08 -4.89 -4.26
C ALA A 43 -9.44 -3.84 -5.34
N TYR A 44 -8.66 -2.77 -5.44
CA TYR A 44 -8.87 -1.75 -6.45
C TYR A 44 -7.76 -1.73 -7.48
N VAL A 45 -8.13 -1.60 -8.75
CA VAL A 45 -7.21 -1.40 -9.87
C VAL A 45 -7.70 -0.23 -10.69
N TYR A 46 -6.82 0.72 -10.94
CA TYR A 46 -7.10 1.84 -11.84
C TYR A 46 -7.50 1.35 -13.23
N PRO A 47 -8.50 1.96 -13.87
CA PRO A 47 -8.94 1.54 -15.21
C PRO A 47 -7.81 1.74 -16.21
N VAL A 48 -7.39 0.64 -16.82
CA VAL A 48 -6.38 0.63 -17.89
C VAL A 48 -6.95 0.03 -19.16
N LYS A 49 -6.44 0.46 -20.31
CA LYS A 49 -6.89 -0.08 -21.61
C LYS A 49 -6.36 -1.48 -21.92
N SER A 50 -5.27 -1.87 -21.27
CA SER A 50 -4.64 -3.18 -21.45
C SER A 50 -5.41 -4.27 -20.71
N LYS A 51 -5.42 -5.49 -21.29
CA LYS A 51 -5.95 -6.66 -20.59
C LYS A 51 -4.98 -7.05 -19.48
N LEU A 52 -5.43 -6.95 -18.25
CA LEU A 52 -4.68 -7.38 -17.07
C LEU A 52 -4.97 -8.84 -16.74
N PRO A 53 -4.02 -9.54 -16.07
CA PRO A 53 -4.32 -10.80 -15.38
C PRO A 53 -5.42 -10.61 -14.33
N GLU A 54 -6.06 -11.69 -13.89
CA GLU A 54 -7.07 -11.63 -12.83
C GLU A 54 -6.48 -11.17 -11.50
N THR A 55 -5.25 -11.58 -11.22
CA THR A 55 -4.45 -11.14 -10.07
C THR A 55 -3.01 -10.89 -10.51
N PHE A 56 -2.34 -9.95 -9.89
CA PHE A 56 -0.94 -9.63 -10.17
C PHE A 56 -0.29 -8.93 -8.98
N PHE A 57 1.04 -8.95 -8.97
CA PHE A 57 1.83 -8.21 -8.00
C PHE A 57 2.29 -6.89 -8.59
N ILE A 58 2.25 -5.85 -7.78
CA ILE A 58 2.80 -4.54 -8.12
C ILE A 58 3.50 -3.97 -6.90
N GLN A 59 4.50 -3.15 -7.12
CA GLN A 59 5.14 -2.38 -6.07
C GLN A 59 4.29 -1.14 -5.78
N GLY A 60 4.01 -0.88 -4.50
CA GLY A 60 3.20 0.26 -4.07
C GLY A 60 1.99 -0.16 -3.24
N ALA A 61 1.31 0.77 -2.60
CA ALA A 61 0.09 0.56 -1.82
C ALA A 61 -1.00 1.51 -2.28
N ASP A 62 -2.26 1.05 -2.21
CA ASP A 62 -3.44 1.88 -2.43
C ASP A 62 -4.35 1.80 -1.20
N CYS A 63 -5.13 2.87 -0.95
CA CYS A 63 -6.02 2.96 0.21
C CYS A 63 -7.46 2.50 -0.07
N TRP A 64 -7.81 2.23 -1.32
CA TRP A 64 -9.18 1.92 -1.71
C TRP A 64 -9.52 0.44 -1.58
N GLY A 65 -9.82 0.02 -0.34
CA GLY A 65 -10.11 -1.37 -0.03
C GLY A 65 -8.86 -2.25 0.00
N TRP A 66 -8.23 -2.38 1.15
CA TRP A 66 -6.97 -3.09 1.30
C TRP A 66 -6.94 -3.96 2.55
N ALA A 67 -6.00 -4.87 2.62
CA ALA A 67 -5.78 -5.72 3.77
C ALA A 67 -4.30 -5.92 4.03
N THR A 68 -3.94 -6.17 5.29
CA THR A 68 -2.54 -6.38 5.69
C THR A 68 -2.45 -7.24 6.95
N TRP A 69 -1.22 -7.61 7.29
CA TRP A 69 -0.84 -8.38 8.48
C TRP A 69 -0.04 -7.53 9.45
N GLN A 70 -0.05 -7.94 10.72
CA GLN A 70 0.79 -7.28 11.74
C GLN A 70 2.27 -7.26 11.35
N ARG A 71 2.79 -8.33 10.75
CA ARG A 71 4.18 -8.40 10.29
C ARG A 71 4.55 -7.27 9.32
N ALA A 72 3.66 -6.94 8.40
CA ALA A 72 3.86 -5.86 7.45
C ALA A 72 3.61 -4.48 8.10
N TRP A 73 2.59 -4.38 8.94
CA TRP A 73 2.29 -3.17 9.70
C TRP A 73 3.41 -2.75 10.65
N ASN A 74 4.17 -3.70 11.19
CA ASN A 74 5.33 -3.41 12.03
C ASN A 74 6.47 -2.69 11.28
N CYS A 75 6.46 -2.71 9.95
CA CYS A 75 7.40 -1.96 9.10
C CYS A 75 6.92 -0.53 8.81
N PHE A 76 5.72 -0.16 9.27
CA PHE A 76 5.15 1.15 9.02
C PHE A 76 5.88 2.25 9.81
N GLU A 77 6.40 3.26 9.13
CA GLU A 77 7.00 4.45 9.75
C GLU A 77 6.06 5.65 9.61
N ALA A 78 5.53 6.10 10.74
CA ALA A 78 4.62 7.25 10.79
C ALA A 78 5.35 8.60 10.77
N ASP A 79 6.65 8.62 11.11
CA ASP A 79 7.45 9.83 11.07
C ASP A 79 8.01 10.08 9.67
N GLY A 80 7.37 10.99 8.94
CA GLY A 80 7.79 11.33 7.58
C GLY A 80 9.23 11.84 7.47
N LYS A 81 9.80 12.44 8.52
CA LYS A 81 11.20 12.88 8.50
C LYS A 81 12.15 11.69 8.54
N LYS A 82 11.89 10.73 9.42
CA LYS A 82 12.67 9.47 9.48
C LYS A 82 12.58 8.70 8.19
N LEU A 83 11.36 8.62 7.61
CA LEU A 83 11.16 7.97 6.32
C LEU A 83 11.97 8.65 5.22
N LEU A 84 11.94 9.98 5.14
CA LEU A 84 12.71 10.74 4.16
C LEU A 84 14.22 10.52 4.33
N GLU A 85 14.73 10.58 5.56
CA GLU A 85 16.11 10.29 5.88
C GLU A 85 16.54 8.89 5.44
N HIS A 86 15.68 7.88 5.70
CA HIS A 86 15.91 6.51 5.26
C HIS A 86 15.98 6.39 3.73
N ILE A 87 15.05 7.04 3.01
CA ILE A 87 15.03 7.04 1.53
C ILE A 87 16.30 7.68 0.97
N GLU A 88 16.71 8.83 1.50
CA GLU A 88 17.90 9.56 1.02
C GLU A 88 19.19 8.82 1.35
N SER A 89 19.34 8.33 2.59
CA SER A 89 20.54 7.60 3.03
C SER A 89 20.80 6.30 2.29
N ASN A 90 19.75 5.66 1.80
CA ASN A 90 19.84 4.38 1.07
C ASN A 90 19.65 4.53 -0.44
N ALA A 91 19.60 5.77 -0.96
CA ALA A 91 19.39 6.08 -2.38
C ALA A 91 18.12 5.42 -2.97
N LEU A 92 17.05 5.33 -2.20
CA LEU A 92 15.82 4.63 -2.55
C LEU A 92 14.83 5.48 -3.35
N GLN A 93 15.17 6.76 -3.68
CA GLN A 93 14.23 7.66 -4.34
C GLN A 93 13.64 7.06 -5.62
N LYS A 94 14.48 6.50 -6.49
CA LYS A 94 14.01 5.90 -7.74
C LYS A 94 12.94 4.84 -7.50
N LYS A 95 13.14 3.99 -6.50
CA LYS A 95 12.22 2.92 -6.13
C LYS A 95 10.94 3.50 -5.53
N PHE A 96 11.06 4.47 -4.64
CA PHE A 96 9.94 5.12 -3.98
C PHE A 96 9.07 5.92 -4.96
N ASP A 97 9.67 6.55 -5.96
CA ASP A 97 9.01 7.31 -7.02
C ASP A 97 8.58 6.43 -8.23
N PHE A 98 8.58 5.09 -8.08
CA PHE A 98 8.23 4.14 -9.15
C PHE A 98 8.96 4.44 -10.46
N ASP A 99 10.29 4.33 -10.45
CA ASP A 99 11.15 4.69 -11.60
C ASP A 99 10.97 6.16 -12.05
N PHE A 100 10.71 7.06 -11.08
CA PHE A 100 10.44 8.49 -11.31
C PHE A 100 9.16 8.77 -12.12
N THR A 101 8.21 7.83 -12.13
CA THR A 101 6.91 8.03 -12.80
C THR A 101 5.95 8.88 -11.96
N TYR A 102 6.15 8.93 -10.64
CA TYR A 102 5.34 9.74 -9.75
C TYR A 102 6.19 10.36 -8.62
N PRO A 103 6.00 11.65 -8.28
CA PRO A 103 6.90 12.37 -7.38
C PRO A 103 6.58 12.16 -5.88
N TYR A 104 6.54 10.93 -5.40
CA TYR A 104 6.19 10.62 -4.00
C TYR A 104 7.16 11.22 -2.98
N VAL A 105 8.47 11.24 -3.30
CA VAL A 105 9.46 11.87 -2.41
C VAL A 105 9.20 13.37 -2.29
N GLN A 106 8.84 14.04 -3.39
CA GLN A 106 8.49 15.46 -3.33
C GLN A 106 7.21 15.69 -2.51
N MET A 107 6.20 14.83 -2.68
CA MET A 107 4.97 14.90 -1.87
C MET A 107 5.27 14.71 -0.38
N LEU A 108 6.15 13.78 -0.03
CA LEU A 108 6.59 13.58 1.36
C LEU A 108 7.29 14.82 1.91
N LYS A 109 8.20 15.45 1.14
CA LYS A 109 8.86 16.71 1.51
C LYS A 109 7.86 17.84 1.72
N ASP A 110 6.88 17.96 0.85
CA ASP A 110 5.84 19.00 0.96
C ASP A 110 4.93 18.77 2.18
N GLN A 111 4.64 17.51 2.50
CA GLN A 111 3.90 17.15 3.71
C GLN A 111 4.69 17.51 4.99
N ILE A 112 5.96 17.14 5.05
CA ILE A 112 6.83 17.47 6.20
C ILE A 112 6.91 18.99 6.42
N ASN A 113 6.97 19.76 5.34
CA ASN A 113 7.06 21.23 5.39
C ASN A 113 5.68 21.91 5.52
N HIS A 114 4.61 21.19 5.77
CA HIS A 114 3.23 21.71 5.90
C HIS A 114 2.74 22.49 4.67
N LYS A 115 3.34 22.31 3.52
CA LYS A 115 2.95 23.00 2.29
C LYS A 115 1.61 22.51 1.71
N ASN A 116 1.12 21.35 2.18
CA ASN A 116 -0.12 20.78 1.67
C ASN A 116 -0.88 20.05 2.79
N GLU A 117 -1.90 20.70 3.36
CA GLU A 117 -2.70 20.09 4.45
C GLU A 117 -3.52 18.86 4.01
N ARG A 118 -3.82 18.74 2.71
CA ARG A 118 -4.57 17.59 2.16
C ARG A 118 -3.77 16.28 2.17
N LEU A 119 -2.44 16.36 2.29
CA LEU A 119 -1.56 15.17 2.28
C LEU A 119 -1.31 14.57 3.66
N LYS A 120 -1.99 15.04 4.71
CA LYS A 120 -1.85 14.49 6.08
C LYS A 120 -2.20 12.99 6.20
N ALA A 121 -2.88 12.44 5.20
CA ALA A 121 -3.32 11.03 5.17
C ALA A 121 -2.36 10.10 4.41
N PHE A 122 -1.35 10.61 3.74
CA PHE A 122 -0.38 9.77 3.02
C PHE A 122 0.71 9.29 3.98
N SER A 123 0.35 8.37 4.86
CA SER A 123 1.34 7.64 5.62
C SER A 123 1.98 6.61 4.69
N ALA A 124 3.23 6.85 4.37
CA ALA A 124 3.99 5.94 3.54
C ALA A 124 4.16 4.61 4.28
N CYS A 125 3.51 3.56 3.80
CA CYS A 125 3.92 2.20 4.13
C CYS A 125 5.37 2.02 3.73
N CYS A 126 6.17 1.34 4.56
CA CYS A 126 7.56 1.01 4.25
C CYS A 126 7.67 0.32 2.91
N PHE A 127 8.30 0.99 1.95
CA PHE A 127 8.37 0.53 0.56
C PHE A 127 9.60 -0.33 0.25
N ASP A 128 10.38 -0.69 1.25
CA ASP A 128 11.69 -1.29 0.97
C ASP A 128 11.65 -2.65 0.27
N PHE A 129 10.54 -3.44 0.39
CA PHE A 129 10.49 -4.78 -0.22
C PHE A 129 9.08 -5.29 -0.54
N LEU A 130 8.05 -4.45 -0.56
CA LEU A 130 6.71 -4.99 -0.40
C LEU A 130 5.94 -5.00 -1.73
N TRP A 131 5.54 -6.20 -2.15
CA TRP A 131 4.64 -6.44 -3.27
C TRP A 131 3.19 -6.39 -2.79
N ILE A 132 2.35 -5.79 -3.58
CA ILE A 132 0.90 -5.76 -3.37
C ILE A 132 0.26 -6.66 -4.39
N ILE A 133 -0.72 -7.43 -3.95
CA ILE A 133 -1.56 -8.21 -4.85
C ILE A 133 -2.78 -7.36 -5.18
N PHE A 134 -2.95 -7.05 -6.44
CA PHE A 134 -4.17 -6.47 -6.97
C PHE A 134 -5.05 -7.56 -7.57
N ALA A 135 -6.36 -7.48 -7.34
CA ALA A 135 -7.34 -8.24 -8.10
C ALA A 135 -7.99 -7.31 -9.13
N ALA A 136 -7.87 -7.66 -10.40
CA ALA A 136 -8.74 -7.10 -11.43
C ALA A 136 -10.12 -7.77 -11.30
N LEU A 137 -10.99 -7.23 -10.47
CA LEU A 137 -12.37 -7.68 -10.41
C LEU A 137 -13.10 -7.23 -11.68
N LYS A 138 -13.48 -8.18 -12.52
CA LYS A 138 -14.38 -7.97 -13.67
C LYS A 138 -15.82 -7.90 -13.21
#